data_69ed4a31264d10a2d663c7389bfd745d
#
_entry.id   69ed4a31264d10a2d663c7389bfd745d
#
_cell.length_a   1.000
_cell.length_b   1.000
_cell.length_c   1.000
_cell.angle_alpha   90.00
_cell.angle_beta   90.00
_cell.angle_gamma   90.00
#
_symmetry.space_group_name_H-M   'P 1'
#
loop_
_entity.id
_entity.type
_entity.pdbx_description
1 polymer ?
#
loop_
_entity_poly.entity_id
_entity_poly.type
_entity_poly.pdbx_seq_one_letter_code
_entity_poly.pdbx_strand_id
1 'polypeptide(L)'
;NILASWPKHTKTLANNPNFIMKEQPLRTTVIGSYPFPGWLLHASENLDAFGSNDIAEAQNDAVTAALSDQLSSGLDVVTDGEQTRFDFNLSFYGYLEGISLEGESPRKFGPPAHDQRGKHEITGELLAPRGLGAVEEFERLKNIAGPLREGRETPLVLKASVPGPFTLSGRLLPNEQYPDRYAITEALLPIVQKELEGLVAAGCQELTVDEPSMSCYAYNSDTKRFVDIFNRTVEAVVGKTRLSTHLCFGNFKGHAVGYRRIAPMLPDFLDFSVDEIHVEMANREFAEIDRIAEIAERMDVAVGIVDVK
;
A
#
# COMPACT_ATOMS: atom_id res chain seq x y z
N ASN A 1 -1.26 -36.41 11.02
CA ASN A 1 -0.03 -35.92 11.61
C ASN A 1 0.84 -35.27 10.55
N ILE A 2 0.51 -34.04 10.18
CA ILE A 2 1.41 -33.16 9.41
C ILE A 2 1.56 -31.89 10.25
N LEU A 3 2.43 -31.98 11.26
CA LEU A 3 3.06 -30.83 11.90
C LEU A 3 4.50 -30.82 11.41
N ALA A 4 4.71 -30.32 10.19
CA ALA A 4 6.05 -30.04 9.70
C ALA A 4 6.49 -28.70 10.32
N SER A 5 7.66 -28.73 10.93
CA SER A 5 8.36 -27.60 11.54
C SER A 5 8.60 -26.49 10.52
N TRP A 6 8.06 -25.31 10.75
CA TRP A 6 8.35 -24.10 10.00
C TRP A 6 9.80 -23.66 10.24
N PRO A 7 10.57 -23.31 9.22
CA PRO A 7 11.92 -22.79 9.41
C PRO A 7 11.88 -21.42 10.08
N LYS A 8 12.60 -21.30 11.18
CA LYS A 8 12.79 -20.05 11.93
C LYS A 8 13.73 -19.12 11.16
N HIS A 9 13.20 -18.31 10.27
CA HIS A 9 13.94 -17.17 9.69
C HIS A 9 13.68 -15.86 10.47
N THR A 10 13.95 -15.88 11.76
CA THR A 10 13.89 -14.70 12.63
C THR A 10 15.28 -14.25 13.04
N LYS A 11 16.17 -13.91 12.12
CA LYS A 11 17.56 -13.58 12.50
C LYS A 11 17.96 -12.11 12.39
N THR A 12 17.15 -11.21 11.82
CA THR A 12 17.62 -9.83 11.58
C THR A 12 16.90 -8.75 12.39
N LEU A 13 15.70 -8.97 12.89
CA LEU A 13 14.95 -7.98 13.67
C LEU A 13 15.08 -8.15 15.22
N ALA A 14 15.71 -9.21 15.66
CA ALA A 14 15.84 -9.54 17.10
C ALA A 14 16.66 -8.52 17.94
N ASN A 15 17.29 -7.55 17.32
CA ASN A 15 18.11 -6.55 17.99
C ASN A 15 17.46 -5.16 18.14
N ASN A 16 16.19 -4.99 17.73
CA ASN A 16 15.47 -3.76 17.99
C ASN A 16 14.63 -3.94 19.29
N PRO A 17 14.98 -3.30 20.42
CA PRO A 17 14.29 -3.49 21.70
C PRO A 17 12.83 -3.03 21.69
N ASN A 18 12.37 -2.36 20.63
CA ASN A 18 10.99 -1.91 20.45
C ASN A 18 10.15 -2.82 19.55
N PHE A 19 10.71 -3.92 19.05
CA PHE A 19 10.02 -4.83 18.18
C PHE A 19 9.49 -6.04 18.95
N ILE A 20 8.29 -5.93 19.50
CA ILE A 20 7.60 -7.06 20.11
C ILE A 20 6.72 -7.69 19.04
N MET A 21 7.19 -8.75 18.41
CA MET A 21 6.33 -9.61 17.59
C MET A 21 5.42 -10.43 18.51
N LYS A 22 4.13 -10.50 18.18
CA LYS A 22 3.22 -11.42 18.82
C LYS A 22 3.71 -12.85 18.50
N GLU A 23 4.05 -13.64 19.51
CA GLU A 23 4.47 -15.04 19.36
C GLU A 23 3.30 -15.97 18.92
N GLN A 24 2.31 -15.44 18.22
CA GLN A 24 1.17 -16.20 17.74
C GLN A 24 1.31 -16.45 16.24
N PRO A 25 0.89 -17.64 15.77
CA PRO A 25 1.11 -18.07 14.40
C PRO A 25 0.31 -17.26 13.35
N LEU A 26 -0.70 -16.51 13.75
CA LEU A 26 -1.55 -15.73 12.85
C LEU A 26 -1.66 -14.29 13.33
N ARG A 27 -0.99 -13.38 12.64
CA ARG A 27 -1.17 -11.93 12.81
C ARG A 27 -2.29 -11.45 11.92
N THR A 28 -3.03 -10.46 12.39
CA THR A 28 -4.17 -9.89 11.67
C THR A 28 -3.94 -8.41 11.35
N THR A 29 -4.30 -8.02 10.14
CA THR A 29 -4.22 -6.65 9.65
C THR A 29 -5.25 -6.41 8.56
N VAL A 30 -5.43 -5.16 8.18
CA VAL A 30 -6.16 -4.77 6.98
C VAL A 30 -5.19 -4.23 5.94
N ILE A 31 -5.63 -4.23 4.68
CA ILE A 31 -4.91 -3.61 3.59
C ILE A 31 -5.88 -2.85 2.70
N GLY A 32 -5.42 -1.71 2.19
CA GLY A 32 -6.23 -0.83 1.36
C GLY A 32 -7.26 -0.01 2.15
N SER A 33 -8.14 0.64 1.40
CA SER A 33 -9.04 1.66 1.91
C SER A 33 -10.22 1.06 2.69
N TYR A 34 -10.48 1.60 3.87
CA TYR A 34 -11.77 1.46 4.55
C TYR A 34 -12.85 2.21 3.79
N PRO A 35 -14.12 1.77 3.86
CA PRO A 35 -15.24 2.54 3.34
C PRO A 35 -15.26 3.94 3.98
N PHE A 36 -15.44 4.97 3.16
CA PHE A 36 -15.60 6.31 3.69
C PHE A 36 -16.92 6.41 4.46
N PRO A 37 -16.93 6.98 5.66
CA PRO A 37 -18.16 7.41 6.30
C PRO A 37 -18.95 8.34 5.38
N GLY A 38 -20.28 8.27 5.41
CA GLY A 38 -21.13 9.04 4.50
C GLY A 38 -20.89 10.54 4.52
N TRP A 39 -20.55 11.09 5.68
CA TRP A 39 -20.21 12.51 5.83
C TRP A 39 -18.86 12.86 5.18
N LEU A 40 -17.85 11.97 5.24
CA LEU A 40 -16.56 12.17 4.56
C LEU A 40 -16.72 12.04 3.04
N LEU A 41 -17.53 11.08 2.60
CA LEU A 41 -17.87 10.93 1.18
C LEU A 41 -18.55 12.21 0.67
N HIS A 42 -19.53 12.74 1.39
CA HIS A 42 -20.19 13.99 1.03
C HIS A 42 -19.20 15.17 0.96
N ALA A 43 -18.30 15.31 1.94
CA ALA A 43 -17.28 16.34 1.92
C ALA A 43 -16.35 16.20 0.70
N SER A 44 -15.94 14.96 0.36
CA SER A 44 -15.07 14.69 -0.79
C SER A 44 -15.70 15.01 -2.14
N GLU A 45 -17.03 14.98 -2.21
CA GLU A 45 -17.79 15.33 -3.43
C GLU A 45 -18.13 16.83 -3.52
N ASN A 46 -17.95 17.56 -2.43
CA ASN A 46 -18.33 18.97 -2.32
C ASN A 46 -17.22 19.84 -1.69
N LEU A 47 -15.98 19.61 -2.08
CA LEU A 47 -14.80 20.25 -1.45
C LEU A 47 -14.89 21.77 -1.39
N ASP A 48 -15.50 22.40 -2.38
CA ASP A 48 -15.67 23.88 -2.43
C ASP A 48 -16.63 24.42 -1.34
N ALA A 49 -17.44 23.54 -0.74
CA ALA A 49 -18.37 23.92 0.32
C ALA A 49 -17.73 23.86 1.72
N PHE A 50 -16.51 23.34 1.84
CA PHE A 50 -15.82 23.13 3.10
C PHE A 50 -14.49 23.91 3.14
N GLY A 51 -14.16 24.46 4.31
CA GLY A 51 -12.84 25.01 4.55
C GLY A 51 -11.78 23.91 4.73
N SER A 52 -10.50 24.27 4.57
CA SER A 52 -9.40 23.31 4.76
C SER A 52 -9.37 22.70 6.16
N ASN A 53 -9.76 23.46 7.18
CA ASN A 53 -9.85 22.99 8.56
C ASN A 53 -10.99 21.98 8.74
N ASP A 54 -12.14 22.21 8.10
CA ASP A 54 -13.29 21.30 8.15
C ASP A 54 -12.95 19.96 7.49
N ILE A 55 -12.22 20.00 6.37
CA ILE A 55 -11.74 18.80 5.69
C ILE A 55 -10.74 18.05 6.57
N ALA A 56 -9.79 18.75 7.19
CA ALA A 56 -8.80 18.14 8.08
C ALA A 56 -9.46 17.49 9.31
N GLU A 57 -10.47 18.14 9.91
CA GLU A 57 -11.26 17.59 11.01
C GLU A 57 -12.01 16.33 10.55
N ALA A 58 -12.72 16.41 9.45
CA ALA A 58 -13.44 15.26 8.88
C ALA A 58 -12.51 14.07 8.60
N GLN A 59 -11.33 14.32 8.07
CA GLN A 59 -10.33 13.27 7.86
C GLN A 59 -9.83 12.66 9.18
N ASN A 60 -9.56 13.48 10.20
CA ASN A 60 -9.14 13.00 11.52
C ASN A 60 -10.21 12.13 12.18
N ASP A 61 -11.48 12.53 12.08
CA ASP A 61 -12.60 11.77 12.60
C ASP A 61 -12.76 10.43 11.88
N ALA A 62 -12.59 10.41 10.56
CA ALA A 62 -12.65 9.18 9.78
C ALA A 62 -11.50 8.21 10.10
N VAL A 63 -10.27 8.71 10.25
CA VAL A 63 -9.13 7.92 10.71
C VAL A 63 -9.40 7.37 12.10
N THR A 64 -9.95 8.19 13.00
CA THR A 64 -10.31 7.77 14.37
C THR A 64 -11.35 6.64 14.34
N ALA A 65 -12.38 6.75 13.51
CA ALA A 65 -13.39 5.73 13.34
C ALA A 65 -12.79 4.42 12.80
N ALA A 66 -12.02 4.51 11.71
CA ALA A 66 -11.35 3.33 11.11
C ALA A 66 -10.39 2.64 12.10
N LEU A 67 -9.65 3.43 12.88
CA LEU A 67 -8.75 2.91 13.91
C LEU A 67 -9.53 2.25 15.05
N SER A 68 -10.63 2.86 15.49
CA SER A 68 -11.49 2.32 16.55
C SER A 68 -12.09 0.96 16.16
N ASP A 69 -12.55 0.83 14.91
CA ASP A 69 -13.08 -0.43 14.39
C ASP A 69 -12.04 -1.54 14.37
N GLN A 70 -10.83 -1.23 13.91
CA GLN A 70 -9.71 -2.16 13.87
C GLN A 70 -9.33 -2.63 15.27
N LEU A 71 -9.23 -1.70 16.22
CA LEU A 71 -8.91 -2.00 17.61
C LEU A 71 -10.01 -2.82 18.31
N SER A 72 -11.28 -2.49 18.05
CA SER A 72 -12.42 -3.22 18.61
C SER A 72 -12.53 -4.63 18.05
N SER A 73 -12.10 -4.82 16.81
CA SER A 73 -12.02 -6.13 16.15
C SER A 73 -10.78 -6.94 16.60
N GLY A 74 -9.91 -6.37 17.41
CA GLY A 74 -8.74 -7.06 17.95
C GLY A 74 -7.62 -7.27 16.93
N LEU A 75 -7.50 -6.43 15.90
CA LEU A 75 -6.40 -6.52 14.94
C LEU A 75 -5.05 -6.25 15.61
N ASP A 76 -4.04 -6.99 15.16
CA ASP A 76 -2.67 -6.89 15.68
C ASP A 76 -1.91 -5.68 15.10
N VAL A 77 -2.17 -5.38 13.84
CA VAL A 77 -1.55 -4.28 13.09
C VAL A 77 -2.65 -3.42 12.48
N VAL A 78 -2.57 -2.12 12.71
CA VAL A 78 -3.63 -1.19 12.29
C VAL A 78 -3.09 -0.11 11.35
N THR A 79 -3.98 0.42 10.52
CA THR A 79 -3.73 1.48 9.55
C THR A 79 -4.67 2.65 9.79
N ASP A 80 -4.44 3.75 9.08
CA ASP A 80 -5.36 4.89 9.01
C ASP A 80 -6.63 4.61 8.17
N GLY A 81 -6.70 3.43 7.55
CA GLY A 81 -7.78 3.04 6.65
C GLY A 81 -7.79 3.84 5.34
N GLU A 82 -6.69 4.54 5.02
CA GLU A 82 -6.57 5.41 3.84
C GLU A 82 -7.67 6.50 3.76
N GLN A 83 -8.16 6.92 4.93
CA GLN A 83 -9.31 7.82 5.03
C GLN A 83 -9.01 9.25 4.57
N THR A 84 -7.74 9.58 4.37
CA THR A 84 -7.31 10.88 3.84
C THR A 84 -7.14 10.87 2.32
N ARG A 85 -7.18 9.70 1.71
CA ARG A 85 -7.00 9.48 0.28
C ARG A 85 -8.34 9.57 -0.44
N PHE A 86 -8.90 10.77 -0.57
CA PHE A 86 -10.18 11.00 -1.25
C PHE A 86 -10.22 10.45 -2.67
N ASP A 87 -9.07 10.42 -3.31
CA ASP A 87 -8.87 9.82 -4.60
C ASP A 87 -7.47 9.21 -4.60
N PHE A 88 -7.37 7.89 -4.74
CA PHE A 88 -6.09 7.18 -4.68
C PHE A 88 -5.06 7.77 -5.67
N ASN A 89 -5.51 8.12 -6.88
CA ASN A 89 -4.60 8.69 -7.87
C ASN A 89 -4.24 10.14 -7.53
N LEU A 90 -5.22 10.98 -7.20
CA LEU A 90 -4.96 12.39 -6.91
C LEU A 90 -4.17 12.56 -5.61
N SER A 91 -4.33 11.66 -4.64
CA SER A 91 -3.62 11.72 -3.36
C SER A 91 -2.10 11.71 -3.53
N PHE A 92 -1.57 10.89 -4.45
CA PHE A 92 -0.14 10.83 -4.73
C PHE A 92 0.25 11.77 -5.89
N TYR A 93 -0.53 11.78 -6.96
CA TYR A 93 -0.24 12.66 -8.12
C TYR A 93 -0.40 14.14 -7.78
N GLY A 94 -1.23 14.50 -6.81
CA GLY A 94 -1.34 15.86 -6.30
C GLY A 94 -0.06 16.37 -5.62
N TYR A 95 0.86 15.51 -5.25
CA TYR A 95 2.18 15.85 -4.71
C TYR A 95 3.27 15.92 -5.78
N LEU A 96 3.00 15.40 -6.99
CA LEU A 96 3.97 15.43 -8.08
C LEU A 96 3.95 16.79 -8.81
N GLU A 97 5.12 17.30 -9.07
CA GLU A 97 5.36 18.37 -10.05
C GLU A 97 5.73 17.77 -11.40
N GLY A 98 5.58 18.53 -12.47
CA GLY A 98 5.89 18.09 -13.82
C GLY A 98 4.78 17.28 -14.49
N ILE A 99 3.58 17.28 -13.93
CA ILE A 99 2.40 16.66 -14.53
C ILE A 99 1.25 17.65 -14.66
N SER A 100 0.35 17.41 -15.61
CA SER A 100 -0.96 18.03 -15.67
C SER A 100 -1.98 17.07 -15.07
N LEU A 101 -2.53 17.39 -13.90
CA LEU A 101 -3.67 16.66 -13.39
C LEU A 101 -4.84 16.83 -14.37
N GLU A 102 -5.51 15.73 -14.72
CA GLU A 102 -6.73 15.85 -15.52
C GLU A 102 -7.68 16.82 -14.81
N GLY A 103 -7.98 17.94 -15.50
CA GLY A 103 -9.02 18.86 -15.07
C GLY A 103 -10.36 18.12 -15.03
N GLU A 104 -11.19 18.46 -14.09
CA GLU A 104 -12.62 18.14 -13.92
C GLU A 104 -13.22 17.01 -14.79
N SER A 105 -12.62 15.83 -14.80
CA SER A 105 -13.37 14.65 -15.21
C SER A 105 -14.30 14.28 -14.06
N PRO A 106 -15.61 14.54 -14.16
CA PRO A 106 -16.49 14.16 -13.07
C PRO A 106 -16.36 12.68 -12.82
N ARG A 107 -16.21 12.29 -11.56
CA ARG A 107 -16.21 10.88 -11.15
C ARG A 107 -17.49 10.24 -11.64
N LYS A 108 -17.43 9.60 -12.79
CA LYS A 108 -18.63 9.03 -13.38
C LYS A 108 -19.06 7.75 -12.69
N PHE A 109 -18.16 7.09 -11.94
CA PHE A 109 -18.45 5.74 -11.44
C PHE A 109 -17.56 5.36 -10.25
N GLY A 110 -18.18 4.91 -9.17
CA GLY A 110 -17.53 4.28 -8.01
C GLY A 110 -17.08 5.23 -6.90
N PRO A 111 -16.74 4.67 -5.73
CA PRO A 111 -16.21 5.44 -4.61
C PRO A 111 -14.90 6.16 -4.96
N PRO A 112 -14.55 7.23 -4.24
CA PRO A 112 -13.32 7.98 -4.46
C PRO A 112 -12.04 7.13 -4.52
N ALA A 113 -11.94 6.12 -3.69
CA ALA A 113 -10.79 5.21 -3.63
C ALA A 113 -10.61 4.31 -4.87
N HIS A 114 -11.61 4.21 -5.73
CA HIS A 114 -11.60 3.37 -6.92
C HIS A 114 -11.49 4.17 -8.20
N ASP A 115 -10.67 5.20 -8.19
CA ASP A 115 -10.52 6.05 -9.36
C ASP A 115 -9.91 5.29 -10.54
N GLN A 116 -10.63 5.32 -11.64
CA GLN A 116 -10.29 4.71 -12.91
C GLN A 116 -10.31 5.75 -14.03
N ARG A 117 -10.24 7.03 -13.67
CA ARG A 117 -10.15 8.12 -14.64
C ARG A 117 -8.84 8.06 -15.39
N GLY A 118 -8.76 8.78 -16.46
CA GLY A 118 -7.73 8.79 -17.46
C GLY A 118 -6.28 8.84 -16.96
N LYS A 119 -5.41 9.29 -17.81
CA LYS A 119 -3.99 9.40 -17.53
C LYS A 119 -3.58 10.86 -17.51
N HIS A 120 -2.62 11.18 -16.66
CA HIS A 120 -2.04 12.51 -16.56
C HIS A 120 -0.93 12.71 -17.60
N GLU A 121 -0.91 13.86 -18.22
CA GLU A 121 0.19 14.25 -19.13
C GLU A 121 1.42 14.66 -18.30
N ILE A 122 2.60 14.23 -18.75
CA ILE A 122 3.85 14.70 -18.19
C ILE A 122 4.26 15.96 -18.95
N THR A 123 4.35 17.08 -18.24
CA THR A 123 4.63 18.42 -18.78
C THR A 123 6.04 18.90 -18.46
N GLY A 124 6.80 18.16 -17.64
CA GLY A 124 8.14 18.52 -17.20
C GLY A 124 8.84 17.40 -16.46
N GLU A 125 9.89 17.74 -15.73
CA GLU A 125 10.60 16.80 -14.86
C GLU A 125 9.69 16.35 -13.71
N LEU A 126 9.67 15.03 -13.45
CA LEU A 126 8.89 14.46 -12.35
C LEU A 126 9.61 14.68 -11.02
N LEU A 127 9.02 15.47 -10.15
CA LEU A 127 9.54 15.80 -8.82
C LEU A 127 8.47 15.68 -7.76
N ALA A 128 8.87 15.43 -6.51
CA ALA A 128 8.01 15.48 -5.34
C ALA A 128 8.76 16.19 -4.19
N PRO A 129 8.88 17.52 -4.22
CA PRO A 129 9.70 18.25 -3.24
C PRO A 129 9.19 18.12 -1.81
N ARG A 130 7.88 17.86 -1.63
CA ARG A 130 7.22 17.65 -0.33
C ARG A 130 6.98 16.18 0.01
N GLY A 131 7.56 15.23 -0.77
CA GLY A 131 7.24 13.81 -0.67
C GLY A 131 5.93 13.45 -1.38
N LEU A 132 5.41 12.27 -1.07
CA LEU A 132 4.16 11.74 -1.65
C LEU A 132 2.95 11.83 -0.71
N GLY A 133 3.13 12.37 0.50
CA GLY A 133 2.08 12.55 1.50
C GLY A 133 1.91 11.40 2.49
N ALA A 134 2.52 10.23 2.26
CA ALA A 134 2.38 9.07 3.15
C ALA A 134 3.04 9.30 4.53
N VAL A 135 4.11 10.09 4.59
CA VAL A 135 4.73 10.50 5.87
C VAL A 135 3.76 11.35 6.70
N GLU A 136 3.05 12.30 6.07
CA GLU A 136 2.05 13.13 6.73
C GLU A 136 0.86 12.29 7.24
N GLU A 137 0.40 11.33 6.44
CA GLU A 137 -0.65 10.37 6.83
C GLU A 137 -0.23 9.53 8.03
N PHE A 138 1.00 9.02 8.02
CA PHE A 138 1.53 8.22 9.12
C PHE A 138 1.70 9.03 10.41
N GLU A 139 2.19 10.26 10.34
CA GLU A 139 2.29 11.14 11.51
C GLU A 139 0.89 11.47 12.07
N ARG A 140 -0.11 11.67 11.21
CA ARG A 140 -1.50 11.84 11.63
C ARG A 140 -2.00 10.59 12.37
N LEU A 141 -1.81 9.41 11.81
CA LEU A 141 -2.17 8.14 12.46
C LEU A 141 -1.48 8.00 13.82
N LYS A 142 -0.19 8.31 13.92
CA LYS A 142 0.56 8.28 15.16
C LYS A 142 -0.03 9.18 16.24
N ASN A 143 -0.38 10.41 15.86
CA ASN A 143 -0.98 11.38 16.77
C ASN A 143 -2.34 10.93 17.27
N ILE A 144 -3.21 10.42 16.39
CA ILE A 144 -4.54 9.90 16.74
C ILE A 144 -4.42 8.64 17.60
N ALA A 145 -3.49 7.75 17.29
CA ALA A 145 -3.28 6.50 18.01
C ALA A 145 -2.60 6.73 19.38
N GLY A 146 -1.93 7.85 19.59
CA GLY A 146 -1.17 8.14 20.80
C GLY A 146 -1.95 7.89 22.09
N PRO A 147 -3.11 8.53 22.32
CA PRO A 147 -3.94 8.31 23.51
C PRO A 147 -4.48 6.87 23.63
N LEU A 148 -4.68 6.19 22.52
CA LEU A 148 -5.21 4.81 22.48
C LEU A 148 -4.14 3.74 22.81
N ARG A 149 -2.86 4.14 22.87
CA ARG A 149 -1.75 3.28 23.27
C ARG A 149 -1.60 3.16 24.77
N GLU A 150 -2.07 4.15 25.50
CA GLU A 150 -1.94 4.20 26.97
C GLU A 150 -2.75 3.08 27.62
N GLY A 151 -2.11 2.34 28.53
CA GLY A 151 -2.75 1.26 29.28
C GLY A 151 -2.97 -0.05 28.54
N ARG A 152 -2.47 -0.20 27.30
CA ARG A 152 -2.52 -1.48 26.58
C ARG A 152 -1.41 -2.42 27.06
N GLU A 153 -1.78 -3.68 27.27
CA GLU A 153 -0.83 -4.74 27.62
C GLU A 153 0.10 -5.09 26.45
N THR A 154 -0.43 -5.01 25.21
CA THR A 154 0.34 -5.27 23.99
C THR A 154 0.58 -3.97 23.22
N PRO A 155 1.81 -3.72 22.75
CA PRO A 155 2.09 -2.56 21.91
C PRO A 155 1.24 -2.55 20.65
N LEU A 156 0.71 -1.38 20.31
CA LEU A 156 -0.01 -1.16 19.06
C LEU A 156 0.97 -0.97 17.92
N VAL A 157 0.90 -1.81 16.92
CA VAL A 157 1.72 -1.71 15.71
C VAL A 157 0.96 -0.90 14.66
N LEU A 158 1.58 0.18 14.20
CA LEU A 158 1.04 1.04 13.14
C LEU A 158 1.72 0.70 11.82
N LYS A 159 0.91 0.59 10.77
CA LYS A 159 1.35 0.28 9.41
C LYS A 159 1.02 1.44 8.47
N ALA A 160 1.96 1.75 7.58
CA ALA A 160 1.77 2.65 6.45
C ALA A 160 1.85 1.89 5.13
N SER A 161 1.25 2.43 4.07
CA SER A 161 1.37 1.93 2.70
C SER A 161 1.73 3.05 1.72
N VAL A 162 2.57 2.70 0.73
CA VAL A 162 2.98 3.61 -0.34
C VAL A 162 2.89 2.84 -1.66
N PRO A 163 2.30 3.41 -2.72
CA PRO A 163 2.36 2.79 -4.02
C PRO A 163 3.79 2.77 -4.55
N GLY A 164 4.19 1.63 -5.10
CA GLY A 164 5.50 1.51 -5.74
C GLY A 164 5.58 2.27 -7.08
N PRO A 165 6.79 2.49 -7.58
CA PRO A 165 7.00 3.34 -8.76
C PRO A 165 6.39 2.77 -10.04
N PHE A 166 6.33 1.44 -10.19
CA PHE A 166 5.70 0.83 -11.36
C PHE A 166 4.17 0.97 -11.31
N THR A 167 3.56 0.91 -10.15
CA THR A 167 2.12 1.19 -9.99
C THR A 167 1.81 2.65 -10.26
N LEU A 168 2.57 3.58 -9.69
CA LEU A 168 2.40 5.02 -9.95
C LEU A 168 2.57 5.37 -11.44
N SER A 169 3.55 4.81 -12.12
CA SER A 169 3.77 5.09 -13.56
C SER A 169 2.58 4.74 -14.44
N GLY A 170 1.68 3.87 -13.97
CA GLY A 170 0.55 3.36 -14.74
C GLY A 170 -0.47 4.43 -15.17
N ARG A 171 -0.51 5.57 -14.49
CA ARG A 171 -1.43 6.69 -14.80
C ARG A 171 -0.76 7.87 -15.51
N LEU A 172 0.52 7.78 -15.81
CA LEU A 172 1.25 8.82 -16.53
C LEU A 172 1.37 8.44 -18.02
N LEU A 173 1.21 9.43 -18.90
CA LEU A 173 1.38 9.24 -20.32
C LEU A 173 2.84 9.41 -20.71
N PRO A 174 3.42 8.45 -21.45
CA PRO A 174 4.75 8.61 -22.04
C PRO A 174 4.83 9.85 -22.93
N ASN A 175 6.02 10.46 -22.98
CA ASN A 175 6.34 11.59 -23.83
C ASN A 175 7.77 11.46 -24.38
N GLU A 176 8.33 12.49 -25.03
CA GLU A 176 9.68 12.46 -25.59
C GLU A 176 10.76 12.27 -24.49
N GLN A 177 10.58 12.86 -23.31
CA GLN A 177 11.50 12.74 -22.17
C GLN A 177 11.44 11.36 -21.50
N TYR A 178 10.24 10.80 -21.43
CA TYR A 178 9.94 9.49 -20.82
C TYR A 178 9.21 8.62 -21.84
N PRO A 179 9.95 7.93 -22.75
CA PRO A 179 9.38 7.30 -23.93
C PRO A 179 8.46 6.10 -23.67
N ASP A 180 8.57 5.51 -22.48
CA ASP A 180 7.73 4.37 -22.08
C ASP A 180 7.45 4.37 -20.56
N ARG A 181 6.60 3.44 -20.15
CA ARG A 181 6.25 3.26 -18.76
C ARG A 181 7.46 2.99 -17.86
N TYR A 182 8.45 2.29 -18.36
CA TYR A 182 9.64 1.97 -17.55
C TYR A 182 10.53 3.20 -17.34
N ALA A 183 10.66 4.07 -18.34
CA ALA A 183 11.35 5.34 -18.16
C ALA A 183 10.68 6.23 -17.11
N ILE A 184 9.35 6.24 -17.10
CA ILE A 184 8.56 6.92 -16.05
C ILE A 184 8.80 6.27 -14.69
N THR A 185 8.80 4.94 -14.63
CA THR A 185 9.06 4.19 -13.39
C THR A 185 10.43 4.51 -12.81
N GLU A 186 11.46 4.55 -13.63
CA GLU A 186 12.81 4.91 -13.21
C GLU A 186 12.90 6.35 -12.66
N ALA A 187 12.16 7.28 -13.23
CA ALA A 187 12.10 8.65 -12.72
C ALA A 187 11.35 8.75 -11.37
N LEU A 188 10.33 7.91 -11.16
CA LEU A 188 9.57 7.87 -9.90
C LEU A 188 10.29 7.11 -8.78
N LEU A 189 11.18 6.18 -9.12
CA LEU A 189 11.88 5.33 -8.15
C LEU A 189 12.56 6.13 -7.03
N PRO A 190 13.41 7.13 -7.28
CA PRO A 190 14.03 7.92 -6.21
C PRO A 190 13.02 8.73 -5.37
N ILE A 191 11.88 9.09 -5.95
CA ILE A 191 10.81 9.78 -5.24
C ILE A 191 10.18 8.84 -4.22
N VAL A 192 9.87 7.61 -4.63
CA VAL A 192 9.31 6.60 -3.73
C VAL A 192 10.34 6.21 -2.66
N GLN A 193 11.62 6.00 -3.04
CA GLN A 193 12.67 5.72 -2.06
C GLN A 193 12.72 6.76 -0.93
N LYS A 194 12.69 8.04 -1.29
CA LYS A 194 12.71 9.13 -0.32
C LYS A 194 11.50 9.10 0.62
N GLU A 195 10.31 8.75 0.10
CA GLU A 195 9.11 8.61 0.92
C GLU A 195 9.24 7.44 1.90
N LEU A 196 9.76 6.29 1.46
CA LEU A 196 10.00 5.12 2.31
C LEU A 196 11.00 5.45 3.44
N GLU A 197 12.11 6.13 3.11
CA GLU A 197 13.10 6.59 4.10
C GLU A 197 12.45 7.56 5.11
N GLY A 198 11.59 8.47 4.66
CA GLY A 198 10.82 9.37 5.50
C GLY A 198 9.92 8.64 6.49
N LEU A 199 9.21 7.61 6.05
CA LEU A 199 8.37 6.78 6.92
C LEU A 199 9.19 6.03 7.99
N VAL A 200 10.34 5.46 7.60
CA VAL A 200 11.24 4.83 8.57
C VAL A 200 11.77 5.86 9.58
N ALA A 201 12.15 7.05 9.14
CA ALA A 201 12.58 8.13 10.03
C ALA A 201 11.46 8.61 10.97
N ALA A 202 10.20 8.58 10.52
CA ALA A 202 9.02 8.85 11.34
C ALA A 202 8.70 7.73 12.35
N GLY A 203 9.42 6.60 12.30
CA GLY A 203 9.26 5.47 13.20
C GLY A 203 8.19 4.46 12.77
N CYS A 204 7.91 4.37 11.48
CA CYS A 204 7.01 3.36 10.92
C CYS A 204 7.59 1.96 11.14
N GLN A 205 6.84 1.12 11.87
CA GLN A 205 7.28 -0.23 12.25
C GLN A 205 6.93 -1.28 11.20
N GLU A 206 5.85 -1.05 10.44
CA GLU A 206 5.44 -1.91 9.33
C GLU A 206 5.10 -1.04 8.12
N LEU A 207 5.71 -1.39 7.01
CA LEU A 207 5.63 -0.63 5.76
C LEU A 207 5.26 -1.56 4.61
N THR A 208 4.20 -1.20 3.89
CA THR A 208 3.78 -1.92 2.69
C THR A 208 4.09 -1.09 1.44
N VAL A 209 4.76 -1.68 0.47
CA VAL A 209 4.91 -1.11 -0.87
C VAL A 209 3.90 -1.78 -1.79
N ASP A 210 2.91 -1.02 -2.24
CA ASP A 210 1.82 -1.53 -3.07
C ASP A 210 2.22 -1.58 -4.54
N GLU A 211 2.37 -2.80 -5.08
CA GLU A 211 2.69 -3.02 -6.49
C GLU A 211 1.65 -3.94 -7.21
N PRO A 212 0.35 -3.62 -7.13
CA PRO A 212 -0.67 -4.40 -7.82
C PRO A 212 -0.49 -4.42 -9.34
N SER A 213 0.17 -3.42 -9.92
CA SER A 213 0.47 -3.44 -11.35
C SER A 213 1.46 -4.54 -11.71
N MET A 214 2.43 -4.87 -10.87
CA MET A 214 3.38 -5.95 -11.14
C MET A 214 2.66 -7.29 -11.21
N SER A 215 1.76 -7.59 -10.27
CA SER A 215 0.94 -8.81 -10.31
C SER A 215 -0.03 -8.85 -11.49
N CYS A 216 -0.68 -7.72 -11.80
CA CYS A 216 -1.60 -7.64 -12.93
C CYS A 216 -0.93 -7.89 -14.28
N TYR A 217 0.34 -7.53 -14.44
CA TYR A 217 1.08 -7.65 -15.71
C TYR A 217 2.10 -8.79 -15.74
N ALA A 218 2.29 -9.56 -14.66
CA ALA A 218 3.28 -10.64 -14.57
C ALA A 218 3.18 -11.69 -15.70
N TYR A 219 1.96 -11.93 -16.19
CA TYR A 219 1.71 -12.97 -17.21
C TYR A 219 2.26 -12.63 -18.61
N ASN A 220 2.60 -11.36 -18.89
CA ASN A 220 3.08 -10.90 -20.20
C ASN A 220 4.24 -9.91 -20.12
N SER A 221 4.92 -9.86 -18.99
CA SER A 221 6.03 -8.94 -18.73
C SER A 221 7.29 -9.68 -18.29
N ASP A 222 8.40 -8.98 -18.29
CA ASP A 222 9.64 -9.45 -17.70
C ASP A 222 9.56 -9.31 -16.16
N THR A 223 9.22 -10.40 -15.49
CA THR A 223 9.07 -10.47 -14.04
C THR A 223 10.38 -10.21 -13.31
N LYS A 224 11.53 -10.56 -13.89
CA LYS A 224 12.85 -10.25 -13.33
C LYS A 224 13.12 -8.75 -13.29
N ARG A 225 12.65 -8.03 -14.29
CA ARG A 225 12.72 -6.56 -14.30
C ARG A 225 11.86 -5.95 -13.20
N PHE A 226 10.71 -6.54 -12.91
CA PHE A 226 9.88 -6.12 -11.77
C PHE A 226 10.61 -6.32 -10.45
N VAL A 227 11.27 -7.47 -10.27
CA VAL A 227 12.08 -7.75 -9.08
C VAL A 227 13.22 -6.75 -8.93
N ASP A 228 13.96 -6.45 -10.00
CA ASP A 228 15.02 -5.45 -9.98
C ASP A 228 14.50 -4.07 -9.56
N ILE A 229 13.44 -3.58 -10.20
CA ILE A 229 12.82 -2.28 -9.86
C ILE A 229 12.37 -2.27 -8.40
N PHE A 230 11.67 -3.31 -7.96
CA PHE A 230 11.17 -3.39 -6.59
C PHE A 230 12.32 -3.38 -5.58
N ASN A 231 13.31 -4.25 -5.76
CA ASN A 231 14.42 -4.38 -4.82
C ASN A 231 15.24 -3.08 -4.71
N ARG A 232 15.49 -2.39 -5.83
CA ARG A 232 16.11 -1.07 -5.80
C ARG A 232 15.25 -0.04 -5.07
N THR A 233 13.92 -0.09 -5.26
CA THR A 233 13.00 0.83 -4.58
C THR A 233 13.08 0.72 -3.06
N VAL A 234 13.23 -0.48 -2.53
CA VAL A 234 13.20 -0.74 -1.09
C VAL A 234 14.58 -0.86 -0.43
N GLU A 235 15.65 -0.84 -1.20
CA GLU A 235 17.04 -1.11 -0.76
C GLU A 235 17.42 -0.33 0.51
N ALA A 236 17.07 0.95 0.57
CA ALA A 236 17.43 1.82 1.69
C ALA A 236 16.70 1.50 2.99
N VAL A 237 15.58 0.76 2.93
CA VAL A 237 14.71 0.48 4.09
C VAL A 237 14.68 -0.99 4.51
N VAL A 238 15.25 -1.88 3.72
CA VAL A 238 15.39 -3.31 4.06
C VAL A 238 16.08 -3.47 5.42
N GLY A 239 15.48 -4.24 6.32
CA GLY A 239 15.98 -4.51 7.67
C GLY A 239 15.83 -3.34 8.67
N LYS A 240 15.26 -2.19 8.26
CA LYS A 240 15.00 -1.04 9.14
C LYS A 240 13.56 -0.99 9.65
N THR A 241 12.66 -1.63 8.95
CA THR A 241 11.24 -1.78 9.28
C THR A 241 10.78 -3.17 8.82
N ARG A 242 9.65 -3.69 9.33
CA ARG A 242 9.03 -4.87 8.72
C ARG A 242 8.43 -4.45 7.39
N LEU A 243 8.97 -4.98 6.33
CA LEU A 243 8.64 -4.60 4.95
C LEU A 243 7.76 -5.64 4.30
N SER A 244 6.68 -5.20 3.68
CA SER A 244 5.79 -6.06 2.90
C SER A 244 5.48 -5.47 1.53
N THR A 245 5.01 -6.32 0.62
CA THR A 245 4.42 -5.86 -0.63
C THR A 245 3.00 -6.41 -0.80
N HIS A 246 2.12 -5.57 -1.34
CA HIS A 246 0.75 -5.95 -1.68
C HIS A 246 0.65 -6.24 -3.17
N LEU A 247 0.30 -7.48 -3.48
CA LEU A 247 0.10 -7.99 -4.83
C LEU A 247 -1.37 -8.39 -4.98
N CYS A 248 -2.15 -7.58 -5.67
CA CYS A 248 -3.54 -7.90 -5.96
C CYS A 248 -3.82 -7.86 -7.47
N PHE A 249 -5.03 -8.17 -7.83
CA PHE A 249 -5.45 -8.24 -9.24
C PHE A 249 -6.37 -7.07 -9.64
N GLY A 250 -6.42 -6.05 -8.79
CA GLY A 250 -7.31 -4.90 -8.94
C GLY A 250 -8.72 -5.15 -8.40
N ASN A 251 -9.42 -4.07 -8.13
CA ASN A 251 -10.79 -4.11 -7.59
C ASN A 251 -11.67 -3.01 -8.21
N PHE A 252 -11.61 -2.82 -9.54
CA PHE A 252 -12.45 -1.84 -10.21
C PHE A 252 -13.90 -2.32 -10.29
N LYS A 253 -14.81 -1.61 -9.61
CA LYS A 253 -16.23 -1.96 -9.55
C LYS A 253 -16.48 -3.43 -9.13
N GLY A 254 -15.71 -3.93 -8.19
CA GLY A 254 -15.78 -5.31 -7.77
C GLY A 254 -15.16 -6.32 -8.74
N HIS A 255 -14.42 -5.88 -9.76
CA HIS A 255 -13.81 -6.75 -10.76
C HIS A 255 -12.29 -6.61 -10.78
N ALA A 256 -11.60 -7.72 -10.98
CA ALA A 256 -10.18 -7.71 -11.22
C ALA A 256 -9.84 -7.02 -12.54
N VAL A 257 -8.73 -6.29 -12.55
CA VAL A 257 -8.18 -5.63 -13.73
C VAL A 257 -7.23 -6.55 -14.48
N GLY A 258 -6.48 -7.38 -13.75
CA GLY A 258 -5.47 -8.28 -14.28
C GLY A 258 -5.89 -9.74 -14.35
N TYR A 259 -4.98 -10.56 -14.86
CA TYR A 259 -5.11 -12.00 -14.90
C TYR A 259 -4.92 -12.58 -13.50
N ARG A 260 -6.00 -13.07 -12.89
CA ARG A 260 -6.05 -13.48 -11.47
C ARG A 260 -5.34 -14.83 -11.22
N ARG A 261 -4.01 -14.85 -11.39
CA ARG A 261 -3.18 -16.02 -11.16
C ARG A 261 -1.89 -15.65 -10.43
N ILE A 262 -1.51 -16.47 -9.44
CA ILE A 262 -0.23 -16.35 -8.73
C ILE A 262 0.91 -16.97 -9.55
N ALA A 263 0.63 -18.06 -10.26
CA ALA A 263 1.65 -18.78 -11.01
C ALA A 263 2.55 -17.92 -11.94
N PRO A 264 2.05 -16.91 -12.67
CA PRO A 264 2.91 -16.07 -13.50
C PRO A 264 3.94 -15.22 -12.74
N MET A 265 3.76 -15.01 -11.44
CA MET A 265 4.69 -14.26 -10.60
C MET A 265 5.86 -15.13 -10.12
N LEU A 266 5.67 -16.45 -10.12
CA LEU A 266 6.64 -17.37 -9.56
C LEU A 266 7.50 -18.03 -10.66
N PRO A 267 8.79 -18.32 -10.36
CA PRO A 267 9.45 -18.14 -9.06
C PRO A 267 10.00 -16.73 -8.82
N ASP A 268 10.02 -15.84 -9.80
CA ASP A 268 10.81 -14.61 -9.77
C ASP A 268 10.46 -13.71 -8.57
N PHE A 269 9.18 -13.58 -8.20
CA PHE A 269 8.77 -12.74 -7.07
C PHE A 269 9.18 -13.28 -5.68
N LEU A 270 9.70 -14.52 -5.63
CA LEU A 270 10.34 -15.04 -4.42
C LEU A 270 11.67 -14.34 -4.11
N ASP A 271 12.20 -13.59 -5.07
CA ASP A 271 13.43 -12.80 -4.93
C ASP A 271 13.18 -11.34 -4.54
N PHE A 272 11.93 -10.96 -4.21
CA PHE A 272 11.65 -9.66 -3.60
C PHE A 272 12.32 -9.52 -2.25
N SER A 273 12.96 -8.38 -2.01
CA SER A 273 13.61 -8.04 -0.74
C SER A 273 12.58 -7.54 0.30
N VAL A 274 11.68 -8.43 0.71
CA VAL A 274 10.61 -8.17 1.70
C VAL A 274 10.57 -9.24 2.77
N ASP A 275 9.96 -8.91 3.92
CA ASP A 275 9.66 -9.87 4.97
C ASP A 275 8.36 -10.62 4.70
N GLU A 276 7.41 -9.98 3.99
CA GLU A 276 6.07 -10.52 3.79
C GLU A 276 5.47 -10.14 2.43
N ILE A 277 4.76 -11.07 1.81
CA ILE A 277 3.92 -10.81 0.62
C ILE A 277 2.45 -10.95 0.98
N HIS A 278 1.65 -9.93 0.62
CA HIS A 278 0.19 -9.98 0.75
C HIS A 278 -0.43 -10.46 -0.56
N VAL A 279 -1.22 -11.53 -0.49
CA VAL A 279 -1.91 -12.12 -1.65
C VAL A 279 -3.42 -12.21 -1.44
N GLU A 280 -4.16 -11.81 -2.46
CA GLU A 280 -5.61 -11.94 -2.48
C GLU A 280 -6.03 -13.39 -2.77
N MET A 281 -6.86 -13.99 -1.90
CA MET A 281 -7.28 -15.39 -2.04
C MET A 281 -8.79 -15.59 -1.99
N ALA A 282 -9.51 -14.87 -1.13
CA ALA A 282 -10.92 -15.12 -0.85
C ALA A 282 -11.80 -15.03 -2.11
N ASN A 283 -11.63 -14.01 -2.96
CA ASN A 283 -12.43 -13.82 -4.17
C ASN A 283 -12.18 -14.85 -5.28
N ARG A 284 -11.26 -15.78 -5.07
CA ARG A 284 -10.96 -16.89 -5.97
C ARG A 284 -11.18 -18.25 -5.32
N GLU A 285 -11.98 -18.27 -4.24
CA GLU A 285 -12.26 -19.50 -3.49
C GLU A 285 -10.98 -20.22 -3.07
N PHE A 286 -9.93 -19.47 -2.73
CA PHE A 286 -8.59 -19.98 -2.38
C PHE A 286 -7.92 -20.82 -3.48
N ALA A 287 -8.25 -20.58 -4.75
CA ALA A 287 -7.56 -21.19 -5.87
C ALA A 287 -6.03 -20.92 -5.80
N GLU A 288 -5.23 -21.91 -6.17
CA GLU A 288 -3.76 -21.87 -6.11
C GLU A 288 -3.20 -21.78 -4.67
N ILE A 289 -3.93 -22.28 -3.66
CA ILE A 289 -3.47 -22.25 -2.26
C ILE A 289 -2.12 -22.97 -2.09
N ASP A 290 -1.80 -23.93 -2.94
CA ASP A 290 -0.51 -24.64 -2.93
C ASP A 290 0.67 -23.68 -3.20
N ARG A 291 0.42 -22.56 -3.90
CA ARG A 291 1.43 -21.52 -4.14
C ARG A 291 1.80 -20.73 -2.89
N ILE A 292 0.89 -20.67 -1.93
CA ILE A 292 1.15 -20.05 -0.63
C ILE A 292 2.28 -20.81 0.10
N ALA A 293 2.29 -22.13 0.03
CA ALA A 293 3.35 -22.92 0.62
C ALA A 293 4.72 -22.64 -0.03
N GLU A 294 4.77 -22.48 -1.35
CA GLU A 294 5.97 -22.12 -2.10
C GLU A 294 6.53 -20.74 -1.68
N ILE A 295 5.65 -19.73 -1.53
CA ILE A 295 6.04 -18.41 -1.04
C ILE A 295 6.51 -18.49 0.41
N ALA A 296 5.80 -19.25 1.25
CA ALA A 296 6.09 -19.38 2.68
C ALA A 296 7.42 -20.07 2.99
N GLU A 297 8.04 -20.75 2.03
CA GLU A 297 9.41 -21.28 2.15
C GLU A 297 10.48 -20.17 2.16
N ARG A 298 10.16 -18.99 1.68
CA ARG A 298 11.09 -17.86 1.49
C ARG A 298 10.80 -16.67 2.38
N MET A 299 9.52 -16.33 2.57
CA MET A 299 9.06 -15.16 3.30
C MET A 299 7.68 -15.40 3.93
N ASP A 300 7.26 -14.51 4.81
CA ASP A 300 5.91 -14.57 5.38
C ASP A 300 4.85 -14.28 4.30
N VAL A 301 3.66 -14.84 4.49
CA VAL A 301 2.53 -14.62 3.56
C VAL A 301 1.31 -14.14 4.33
N ALA A 302 0.85 -12.95 3.99
CA ALA A 302 -0.44 -12.46 4.44
C ALA A 302 -1.51 -12.83 3.40
N VAL A 303 -2.51 -13.58 3.85
CA VAL A 303 -3.57 -14.12 3.00
C VAL A 303 -4.85 -13.31 3.15
N GLY A 304 -5.34 -12.72 2.08
CA GLY A 304 -6.63 -12.04 2.04
C GLY A 304 -7.78 -13.03 2.16
N ILE A 305 -8.42 -13.05 3.32
CA ILE A 305 -9.47 -14.02 3.68
C ILE A 305 -10.90 -13.48 3.57
N VAL A 306 -11.04 -12.18 3.32
CA VAL A 306 -12.35 -11.53 3.15
C VAL A 306 -12.50 -11.10 1.70
N ASP A 307 -13.58 -11.54 1.05
CA ASP A 307 -13.96 -11.07 -0.28
C ASP A 307 -14.65 -9.71 -0.16
N VAL A 308 -14.07 -8.70 -0.80
CA VAL A 308 -14.56 -7.32 -0.80
C VAL A 308 -15.29 -6.94 -2.10
N LYS A 309 -15.62 -7.90 -2.94
CA LYS A 309 -16.24 -7.71 -4.26
C LYS A 309 -17.69 -8.15 -4.28
#